data_1a17c427bed07631aacd938eef6821c2
#
_entry.id   1a17c427bed07631aacd938eef6821c2
#
_cell.length_a   1.000
_cell.length_b   1.000
_cell.length_c   1.000
_cell.angle_alpha   90.00
_cell.angle_beta   90.00
_cell.angle_gamma   90.00
#
_symmetry.space_group_name_H-M   'P 1'
#
loop_
_entity.id
_entity.type
_entity.pdbx_description
1 polymer ?
#
loop_
_entity_poly.entity_id
_entity_poly.type
_entity_poly.pdbx_seq_one_letter_code
_entity_poly.pdbx_strand_id
1 'polypeptide(L)'
;MYNDTIKLLNLEQFKIKIKKLDTIKNNNIIYCYITLENQNDKCPHCGSSSVILGYKNKKIKHSISNNNPCFIIYKARRFYCKVCKQTYFEKNPFALRNDKLSTYTIYAVLNDLKVHTVTFKNVALKYNLSITSVQSIFDSYVDTKRRNLPEVICIDEFYTSKKRQFKYAYVFLDFVSKKIIYVYPSRRKDKLTSELSFIPKNERLNVKYVVIDMWDTYRDLASIYFPNCKVAVDSFHVISHLNDAIDSIRIKVMKKFDKRTNKLVQNDIYYYMLKKFHFFFTMNFEKIFNGQTYIQKMKTSWTKHEIRSYLFSIDEDLKDAYYLKERYREFNLTASYDNCDDEFDELIDEFLNSKFEEFRTFGKLLIHWKTEIKNSFIRYQGKRLSNGPIEGANSRIKTILKSANGYTNFNRLRNRIMYSLNKDIPINGNPKRK
;
A
#
# COMPACT_ATOMS: atom_id res chain seq x y z
N MET A 1 -10.63 -29.08 33.42
CA MET A 1 -11.79 -29.18 32.49
C MET A 1 -12.59 -27.87 32.38
N TYR A 2 -13.08 -27.24 33.45
CA TYR A 2 -13.84 -25.97 33.37
C TYR A 2 -13.01 -24.80 32.85
N ASN A 3 -11.79 -24.61 33.35
CA ASN A 3 -10.87 -23.54 32.87
C ASN A 3 -10.42 -23.74 31.43
N ASP A 4 -10.23 -24.96 30.98
CA ASP A 4 -9.81 -25.26 29.62
C ASP A 4 -10.93 -24.94 28.61
N THR A 5 -12.18 -25.22 28.98
CA THR A 5 -13.35 -24.84 28.17
C THR A 5 -13.47 -23.34 28.05
N ILE A 6 -13.23 -22.56 29.10
CA ILE A 6 -13.23 -21.09 29.09
C ILE A 6 -12.15 -20.58 28.12
N LYS A 7 -10.94 -21.16 28.16
CA LYS A 7 -9.83 -20.81 27.23
C LYS A 7 -10.15 -21.16 25.78
N LEU A 8 -10.60 -22.39 25.54
CA LEU A 8 -10.97 -22.85 24.19
C LEU A 8 -12.07 -22.00 23.55
N LEU A 9 -12.99 -21.50 24.35
CA LEU A 9 -14.08 -20.63 23.92
C LEU A 9 -13.71 -19.14 23.92
N ASN A 10 -12.45 -18.77 24.24
CA ASN A 10 -11.99 -17.38 24.35
C ASN A 10 -12.89 -16.50 25.27
N LEU A 11 -13.42 -17.07 26.35
CA LEU A 11 -14.30 -16.36 27.28
C LEU A 11 -13.53 -15.55 28.35
N GLU A 12 -12.24 -15.81 28.52
CA GLU A 12 -11.36 -15.13 29.50
C GLU A 12 -11.35 -13.63 29.35
N GLN A 13 -11.39 -13.16 28.09
CA GLN A 13 -11.30 -11.72 27.77
C GLN A 13 -12.48 -10.91 28.25
N PHE A 14 -13.62 -11.55 28.57
CA PHE A 14 -14.78 -10.85 29.13
C PHE A 14 -14.61 -10.51 30.61
N LYS A 15 -13.58 -11.05 31.28
CA LYS A 15 -13.28 -10.82 32.72
C LYS A 15 -14.51 -11.00 33.59
N ILE A 16 -15.25 -12.09 33.37
CA ILE A 16 -16.52 -12.39 34.01
C ILE A 16 -16.39 -13.56 35.00
N LYS A 17 -17.21 -13.57 36.05
CA LYS A 17 -17.36 -14.70 36.93
C LYS A 17 -18.53 -15.56 36.46
N ILE A 18 -18.22 -16.78 35.99
CA ILE A 18 -19.21 -17.71 35.44
C ILE A 18 -19.67 -18.64 36.57
N LYS A 19 -20.99 -18.66 36.83
CA LYS A 19 -21.61 -19.58 37.77
C LYS A 19 -21.83 -20.97 37.15
N LYS A 20 -22.28 -20.99 35.89
CA LYS A 20 -22.55 -22.24 35.16
C LYS A 20 -22.18 -22.06 33.68
N LEU A 21 -21.50 -23.05 33.10
CA LEU A 21 -21.16 -23.15 31.69
C LEU A 21 -21.44 -24.57 31.21
N ASP A 22 -22.38 -24.72 30.29
CA ASP A 22 -22.64 -25.96 29.58
C ASP A 22 -22.39 -25.76 28.10
N THR A 23 -21.80 -26.74 27.42
CA THR A 23 -21.53 -26.69 25.99
C THR A 23 -22.21 -27.86 25.28
N ILE A 24 -22.97 -27.56 24.23
CA ILE A 24 -23.64 -28.55 23.40
C ILE A 24 -23.21 -28.33 21.96
N LYS A 25 -22.77 -29.39 21.28
CA LYS A 25 -22.54 -29.38 19.85
C LYS A 25 -23.69 -30.06 19.16
N ASN A 26 -24.38 -29.33 18.27
CA ASN A 26 -25.46 -29.83 17.45
C ASN A 26 -25.26 -29.36 16.00
N ASN A 27 -25.30 -30.32 15.03
CA ASN A 27 -25.10 -30.01 13.58
C ASN A 27 -23.91 -29.10 13.29
N ASN A 28 -22.74 -29.41 13.85
CA ASN A 28 -21.52 -28.61 13.74
C ASN A 28 -21.61 -27.17 14.31
N ILE A 29 -22.68 -26.85 15.03
CA ILE A 29 -22.84 -25.59 15.77
C ILE A 29 -22.57 -25.82 17.23
N ILE A 30 -21.81 -24.93 17.86
CA ILE A 30 -21.51 -24.99 19.29
C ILE A 30 -22.41 -23.97 20.02
N TYR A 31 -23.12 -24.43 21.01
CA TYR A 31 -23.92 -23.60 21.90
C TYR A 31 -23.31 -23.60 23.30
N CYS A 32 -22.94 -22.40 23.78
CA CYS A 32 -22.38 -22.18 25.10
C CYS A 32 -23.46 -21.57 26.00
N TYR A 33 -24.06 -22.33 26.87
CA TYR A 33 -25.05 -21.86 27.82
C TYR A 33 -24.35 -21.30 29.05
N ILE A 34 -24.47 -19.99 29.27
CA ILE A 34 -23.74 -19.29 30.33
C ILE A 34 -24.72 -18.63 31.31
N THR A 35 -24.47 -18.89 32.60
CA THR A 35 -25.07 -18.12 33.69
C THR A 35 -23.94 -17.49 34.51
N LEU A 36 -24.02 -16.21 34.80
CA LEU A 36 -23.01 -15.47 35.57
C LEU A 36 -23.33 -15.53 37.08
N GLU A 37 -22.28 -15.33 37.88
CA GLU A 37 -22.48 -15.02 39.30
C GLU A 37 -23.22 -13.70 39.48
N ASN A 38 -23.95 -13.54 40.56
CA ASN A 38 -24.61 -12.27 40.85
C ASN A 38 -23.55 -11.27 41.37
N GLN A 39 -23.30 -10.22 40.63
CA GLN A 39 -22.26 -9.24 40.97
C GLN A 39 -22.82 -7.92 41.49
N ASN A 40 -24.06 -7.59 41.14
CA ASN A 40 -24.64 -6.30 41.55
C ASN A 40 -26.18 -6.33 41.35
N ASP A 41 -26.92 -6.14 42.42
CA ASP A 41 -28.38 -6.04 42.51
C ASP A 41 -28.86 -4.58 42.72
N LYS A 42 -27.95 -3.59 42.63
CA LYS A 42 -28.29 -2.18 42.74
C LYS A 42 -28.97 -1.66 41.48
N CYS A 43 -30.08 -0.98 41.67
CA CYS A 43 -30.85 -0.36 40.61
C CYS A 43 -30.02 0.73 39.91
N PRO A 44 -29.89 0.71 38.57
CA PRO A 44 -29.16 1.76 37.84
C PRO A 44 -29.85 3.12 37.84
N HIS A 45 -31.14 3.20 38.24
CA HIS A 45 -31.92 4.43 38.29
C HIS A 45 -31.87 5.14 39.65
N CYS A 46 -31.94 4.39 40.75
CA CYS A 46 -32.03 4.98 42.10
C CYS A 46 -31.01 4.43 43.09
N GLY A 47 -30.13 3.48 42.69
CA GLY A 47 -29.11 2.91 43.57
C GLY A 47 -29.61 1.87 44.63
N SER A 48 -30.93 1.71 44.78
CA SER A 48 -31.53 0.79 45.78
C SER A 48 -31.39 -0.67 45.35
N SER A 49 -31.47 -1.58 46.33
CA SER A 49 -31.47 -3.02 46.04
C SER A 49 -32.65 -3.45 45.19
N SER A 50 -32.43 -4.40 44.29
CA SER A 50 -33.42 -4.94 43.37
C SER A 50 -33.55 -6.43 43.50
N VAL A 51 -34.73 -6.96 43.23
CA VAL A 51 -35.04 -8.40 43.27
C VAL A 51 -35.08 -8.98 41.86
N ILE A 52 -34.71 -10.26 41.73
CA ILE A 52 -34.77 -10.95 40.44
C ILE A 52 -36.25 -11.24 40.13
N LEU A 53 -36.74 -10.67 39.02
CA LEU A 53 -38.11 -10.87 38.52
C LEU A 53 -38.19 -12.11 37.62
N GLY A 54 -37.08 -12.45 36.93
CA GLY A 54 -37.04 -13.57 36.00
C GLY A 54 -35.75 -13.59 35.16
N TYR A 55 -35.76 -14.36 34.10
CA TYR A 55 -34.62 -14.57 33.22
C TYR A 55 -35.02 -14.45 31.75
N LYS A 56 -34.06 -14.00 30.90
CA LYS A 56 -34.21 -14.00 29.45
C LYS A 56 -32.94 -14.53 28.79
N ASN A 57 -33.08 -15.52 27.91
CA ASN A 57 -31.96 -16.02 27.15
C ASN A 57 -31.63 -15.03 26.01
N LYS A 58 -30.39 -14.58 25.97
CA LYS A 58 -29.83 -13.75 24.88
C LYS A 58 -28.91 -14.61 24.03
N LYS A 59 -29.23 -14.75 22.74
CA LYS A 59 -28.40 -15.48 21.77
C LYS A 59 -27.41 -14.53 21.13
N ILE A 60 -26.11 -14.77 21.28
CA ILE A 60 -25.02 -13.93 20.80
C ILE A 60 -24.11 -14.80 19.94
N LYS A 61 -23.87 -14.39 18.71
CA LYS A 61 -22.91 -15.07 17.84
C LYS A 61 -21.50 -14.81 18.35
N HIS A 62 -20.74 -15.86 18.52
CA HIS A 62 -19.38 -15.84 19.05
C HIS A 62 -18.49 -16.74 18.19
N SER A 63 -17.31 -16.25 17.82
CA SER A 63 -16.38 -17.02 16.99
C SER A 63 -15.35 -17.72 17.84
N ILE A 64 -15.06 -18.96 17.46
CA ILE A 64 -14.00 -19.78 18.04
C ILE A 64 -13.05 -20.26 16.95
N SER A 65 -11.84 -20.66 17.33
CA SER A 65 -10.74 -21.00 16.42
C SER A 65 -10.98 -22.22 15.51
N ASN A 66 -12.00 -23.03 15.75
CA ASN A 66 -12.22 -24.33 15.06
C ASN A 66 -13.15 -24.23 13.84
N ASN A 67 -13.35 -23.09 13.24
CA ASN A 67 -14.25 -22.84 12.11
C ASN A 67 -15.73 -23.26 12.34
N ASN A 68 -16.10 -23.69 13.53
CA ASN A 68 -17.48 -24.02 13.86
C ASN A 68 -18.24 -22.74 14.25
N PRO A 69 -19.47 -22.53 13.77
CA PRO A 69 -20.33 -21.50 14.29
C PRO A 69 -20.54 -21.70 15.80
N CYS A 70 -20.34 -20.66 16.58
CA CYS A 70 -20.55 -20.71 18.02
C CYS A 70 -21.55 -19.64 18.45
N PHE A 71 -22.42 -19.98 19.38
CA PHE A 71 -23.38 -19.08 20.00
C PHE A 71 -23.26 -19.13 21.51
N ILE A 72 -23.15 -17.98 22.14
CA ILE A 72 -23.36 -17.83 23.56
C ILE A 72 -24.85 -17.67 23.80
N ILE A 73 -25.41 -18.57 24.59
CA ILE A 73 -26.79 -18.48 25.11
C ILE A 73 -26.68 -17.97 26.53
N TYR A 74 -26.74 -16.67 26.69
CA TYR A 74 -26.56 -15.97 27.95
C TYR A 74 -27.89 -15.85 28.67
N LYS A 75 -28.02 -16.49 29.87
CA LYS A 75 -29.20 -16.42 30.74
C LYS A 75 -29.14 -15.13 31.56
N ALA A 76 -29.63 -14.02 30.98
CA ALA A 76 -29.62 -12.70 31.59
C ALA A 76 -30.74 -12.56 32.62
N ARG A 77 -30.41 -11.97 33.79
CA ARG A 77 -31.38 -11.67 34.84
C ARG A 77 -32.18 -10.45 34.47
N ARG A 78 -33.48 -10.48 34.77
CA ARG A 78 -34.36 -9.33 34.79
C ARG A 78 -34.61 -8.96 36.24
N PHE A 79 -34.30 -7.72 36.60
CA PHE A 79 -34.46 -7.17 37.93
C PHE A 79 -35.70 -6.28 38.02
N TYR A 80 -36.27 -6.19 39.21
CA TYR A 80 -37.31 -5.25 39.59
C TYR A 80 -36.87 -4.46 40.82
N CYS A 81 -36.91 -3.14 40.76
CA CYS A 81 -36.61 -2.25 41.87
C CYS A 81 -37.91 -1.92 42.61
N LYS A 82 -38.01 -2.32 43.90
CA LYS A 82 -39.20 -2.04 44.71
C LYS A 82 -39.37 -0.53 45.01
N VAL A 83 -38.30 0.26 45.02
CA VAL A 83 -38.31 1.69 45.34
C VAL A 83 -38.81 2.51 44.16
N CYS A 84 -38.12 2.47 43.01
CA CYS A 84 -38.48 3.23 41.84
C CYS A 84 -39.42 2.52 40.86
N LYS A 85 -39.83 1.28 41.18
CA LYS A 85 -40.75 0.42 40.42
C LYS A 85 -40.35 0.18 38.96
N GLN A 86 -39.04 0.37 38.65
CA GLN A 86 -38.49 0.12 37.34
C GLN A 86 -37.99 -1.30 37.17
N THR A 87 -38.08 -1.83 35.93
CA THR A 87 -37.47 -3.11 35.55
C THR A 87 -36.32 -2.90 34.61
N TYR A 88 -35.27 -3.68 34.80
CA TYR A 88 -34.10 -3.63 33.93
C TYR A 88 -33.45 -4.98 33.78
N PHE A 89 -32.64 -5.17 32.74
CA PHE A 89 -31.82 -6.35 32.56
C PHE A 89 -30.40 -6.07 33.04
N GLU A 90 -29.74 -7.10 33.58
CA GLU A 90 -28.31 -7.02 33.86
C GLU A 90 -27.52 -6.70 32.59
N LYS A 91 -26.39 -6.04 32.78
CA LYS A 91 -25.51 -5.65 31.70
C LYS A 91 -25.00 -6.90 30.95
N ASN A 92 -25.10 -6.93 29.64
CA ASN A 92 -24.55 -8.01 28.83
C ASN A 92 -23.02 -7.79 28.68
N PRO A 93 -22.16 -8.67 29.20
CA PRO A 93 -20.72 -8.51 29.08
C PRO A 93 -20.18 -8.99 27.73
N PHE A 94 -20.92 -9.80 27.00
CA PHE A 94 -20.44 -10.44 25.78
C PHE A 94 -20.61 -9.59 24.52
N ALA A 95 -21.58 -8.69 24.49
CA ALA A 95 -21.91 -7.87 23.34
C ALA A 95 -22.31 -6.46 23.76
N LEU A 96 -22.12 -5.49 22.88
CA LEU A 96 -22.60 -4.12 23.08
C LEU A 96 -24.14 -4.10 23.08
N ARG A 97 -24.73 -3.03 23.62
CA ARG A 97 -26.19 -2.86 23.69
C ARG A 97 -26.80 -3.03 22.29
N ASN A 98 -27.76 -3.94 22.19
CA ASN A 98 -28.50 -4.31 20.96
C ASN A 98 -27.68 -5.09 19.91
N ASP A 99 -26.41 -5.43 20.15
CA ASP A 99 -25.64 -6.26 19.26
C ASP A 99 -25.94 -7.76 19.47
N LYS A 100 -25.96 -8.48 18.35
CA LYS A 100 -26.07 -9.95 18.32
C LYS A 100 -24.71 -10.65 18.11
N LEU A 101 -23.63 -9.87 18.06
CA LEU A 101 -22.27 -10.33 17.82
C LEU A 101 -21.41 -10.01 19.05
N SER A 102 -20.58 -10.96 19.48
CA SER A 102 -19.69 -10.74 20.60
C SER A 102 -18.60 -9.69 20.27
N THR A 103 -18.23 -8.89 21.28
CA THR A 103 -17.14 -7.91 21.14
C THR A 103 -15.82 -8.59 20.77
N TYR A 104 -15.60 -9.82 21.25
CA TYR A 104 -14.47 -10.63 20.82
C TYR A 104 -14.45 -10.88 19.31
N THR A 105 -15.57 -11.31 18.74
CA THR A 105 -15.64 -11.57 17.30
C THR A 105 -15.42 -10.31 16.48
N ILE A 106 -15.96 -9.16 16.92
CA ILE A 106 -15.71 -7.87 16.30
C ILE A 106 -14.21 -7.55 16.31
N TYR A 107 -13.55 -7.72 17.46
CA TYR A 107 -12.12 -7.49 17.60
C TYR A 107 -11.30 -8.42 16.69
N ALA A 108 -11.63 -9.71 16.66
CA ALA A 108 -10.94 -10.70 15.84
C ALA A 108 -11.09 -10.41 14.33
N VAL A 109 -12.28 -10.02 13.88
CA VAL A 109 -12.56 -9.57 12.50
C VAL A 109 -11.69 -8.36 12.15
N LEU A 110 -11.63 -7.37 13.03
CA LEU A 110 -10.83 -6.15 12.79
C LEU A 110 -9.33 -6.45 12.79
N ASN A 111 -8.87 -7.36 13.67
CA ASN A 111 -7.47 -7.76 13.71
C ASN A 111 -7.04 -8.48 12.43
N ASP A 112 -7.83 -9.42 11.92
CA ASP A 112 -7.55 -10.08 10.66
C ASP A 112 -7.49 -9.09 9.48
N LEU A 113 -8.37 -8.08 9.50
CA LEU A 113 -8.36 -7.02 8.49
C LEU A 113 -7.14 -6.09 8.57
N LYS A 114 -6.25 -6.20 9.54
CA LYS A 114 -4.91 -5.56 9.51
C LYS A 114 -3.94 -6.22 8.53
N VAL A 115 -4.22 -7.43 8.08
CA VAL A 115 -3.39 -8.13 7.10
C VAL A 115 -3.83 -7.72 5.69
N HIS A 116 -2.97 -7.06 4.93
CA HIS A 116 -3.32 -6.48 3.63
C HIS A 116 -3.72 -7.49 2.56
N THR A 117 -3.27 -8.75 2.66
CA THR A 117 -3.62 -9.83 1.72
C THR A 117 -4.99 -10.45 2.00
N VAL A 118 -5.55 -10.26 3.20
CA VAL A 118 -6.82 -10.84 3.63
C VAL A 118 -7.99 -10.00 3.11
N THR A 119 -8.99 -10.62 2.49
CA THR A 119 -10.18 -9.94 1.95
C THR A 119 -11.35 -9.98 2.93
N PHE A 120 -12.36 -9.10 2.73
CA PHE A 120 -13.63 -9.19 3.47
C PHE A 120 -14.32 -10.55 3.29
N LYS A 121 -14.17 -11.17 2.11
CA LYS A 121 -14.71 -12.51 1.84
C LYS A 121 -14.02 -13.59 2.68
N ASN A 122 -12.68 -13.55 2.75
CA ASN A 122 -11.92 -14.51 3.56
C ASN A 122 -12.29 -14.42 5.04
N VAL A 123 -12.41 -13.19 5.56
CA VAL A 123 -12.83 -12.96 6.95
C VAL A 123 -14.27 -13.41 7.18
N ALA A 124 -15.17 -13.15 6.23
CA ALA A 124 -16.55 -13.61 6.31
C ALA A 124 -16.66 -15.13 6.41
N LEU A 125 -15.90 -15.84 5.57
CA LEU A 125 -15.82 -17.32 5.63
C LEU A 125 -15.24 -17.81 6.96
N LYS A 126 -14.11 -17.23 7.41
CA LYS A 126 -13.44 -17.62 8.66
C LYS A 126 -14.34 -17.50 9.87
N TYR A 127 -15.15 -16.44 9.96
CA TYR A 127 -16.03 -16.17 11.11
C TYR A 127 -17.50 -16.55 10.87
N ASN A 128 -17.77 -17.22 9.76
CA ASN A 128 -19.12 -17.61 9.36
C ASN A 128 -20.10 -16.42 9.41
N LEU A 129 -19.67 -15.29 8.82
CA LEU A 129 -20.44 -14.05 8.70
C LEU A 129 -20.76 -13.79 7.23
N SER A 130 -21.73 -12.92 6.95
CA SER A 130 -21.89 -12.37 5.60
C SER A 130 -20.81 -11.33 5.30
N ILE A 131 -20.44 -11.18 4.02
CA ILE A 131 -19.48 -10.14 3.59
C ILE A 131 -19.98 -8.76 4.01
N THR A 132 -21.28 -8.50 3.87
CA THR A 132 -21.93 -7.23 4.29
C THR A 132 -21.79 -7.00 5.80
N SER A 133 -21.89 -8.03 6.63
CA SER A 133 -21.67 -7.90 8.07
C SER A 133 -20.23 -7.52 8.38
N VAL A 134 -19.25 -8.15 7.73
CA VAL A 134 -17.84 -7.81 7.92
C VAL A 134 -17.53 -6.39 7.44
N GLN A 135 -18.11 -5.97 6.31
CA GLN A 135 -17.98 -4.59 5.81
C GLN A 135 -18.62 -3.58 6.78
N SER A 136 -19.80 -3.89 7.32
CA SER A 136 -20.48 -3.02 8.30
C SER A 136 -19.68 -2.88 9.59
N ILE A 137 -19.10 -3.98 10.11
CA ILE A 137 -18.18 -3.94 11.25
C ILE A 137 -17.00 -3.00 10.91
N PHE A 138 -16.34 -3.23 9.77
CA PHE A 138 -15.20 -2.42 9.38
C PHE A 138 -15.55 -0.93 9.28
N ASP A 139 -16.62 -0.58 8.58
CA ASP A 139 -17.05 0.81 8.40
C ASP A 139 -17.47 1.48 9.73
N SER A 140 -17.99 0.69 10.69
CA SER A 140 -18.41 1.21 11.99
C SER A 140 -17.24 1.46 12.95
N TYR A 141 -16.17 0.68 12.87
CA TYR A 141 -15.07 0.73 13.82
C TYR A 141 -13.79 1.37 13.27
N VAL A 142 -13.60 1.35 11.94
CA VAL A 142 -12.38 1.88 11.32
C VAL A 142 -12.67 3.25 10.69
N ASP A 143 -12.02 4.26 11.25
CA ASP A 143 -12.01 5.63 10.73
C ASP A 143 -10.57 6.15 10.77
N THR A 144 -9.96 6.19 9.60
CA THR A 144 -8.58 6.64 9.50
C THR A 144 -8.55 8.13 9.18
N LYS A 145 -8.01 8.90 10.11
CA LYS A 145 -7.77 10.33 9.89
C LYS A 145 -6.43 10.54 9.18
N ARG A 146 -6.29 11.67 8.49
CA ARG A 146 -5.01 12.12 7.97
C ARG A 146 -4.01 12.26 9.13
N ARG A 147 -2.78 11.81 8.92
CA ARG A 147 -1.67 12.06 9.85
C ARG A 147 -1.09 13.45 9.61
N ASN A 148 -0.43 14.00 10.61
CA ASN A 148 0.32 15.24 10.45
C ASN A 148 1.41 15.05 9.39
N LEU A 149 1.73 16.14 8.68
CA LEU A 149 2.78 16.12 7.69
C LEU A 149 4.15 16.01 8.34
N PRO A 150 5.01 15.08 7.88
CA PRO A 150 6.41 15.01 8.30
C PRO A 150 7.26 16.04 7.52
N GLU A 151 8.54 16.12 7.84
CA GLU A 151 9.49 16.99 7.12
C GLU A 151 9.76 16.49 5.68
N VAL A 152 9.64 15.18 5.43
CA VAL A 152 9.88 14.57 4.12
C VAL A 152 8.69 13.73 3.69
N ILE A 153 8.10 14.09 2.56
CA ILE A 153 6.91 13.44 2.00
C ILE A 153 7.26 12.80 0.66
N CYS A 154 6.87 11.55 0.47
CA CYS A 154 6.80 10.93 -0.85
C CYS A 154 5.37 11.02 -1.38
N ILE A 155 5.25 11.35 -2.66
CA ILE A 155 3.97 11.52 -3.34
C ILE A 155 3.97 10.68 -4.60
N ASP A 156 2.93 9.86 -4.77
CA ASP A 156 2.75 9.03 -5.95
C ASP A 156 1.27 8.68 -6.14
N GLU A 157 0.94 8.08 -7.27
CA GLU A 157 -0.40 7.66 -7.62
C GLU A 157 -0.53 6.14 -7.79
N PHE A 158 -1.75 5.64 -7.63
CA PHE A 158 -2.08 4.28 -7.99
C PHE A 158 -3.41 4.19 -8.73
N TYR A 159 -3.47 3.26 -9.68
CA TYR A 159 -4.69 2.99 -10.43
C TYR A 159 -5.72 2.25 -9.57
N THR A 160 -6.96 2.76 -9.52
CA THR A 160 -8.03 2.19 -8.68
C THR A 160 -8.97 1.28 -9.45
N SER A 161 -9.62 1.78 -10.52
CA SER A 161 -10.56 1.01 -11.35
C SER A 161 -11.03 1.81 -12.57
N LYS A 162 -11.30 1.11 -13.69
CA LYS A 162 -11.91 1.72 -14.91
C LYS A 162 -13.32 2.26 -14.66
N LYS A 163 -14.08 1.68 -13.72
CA LYS A 163 -15.49 2.00 -13.46
C LYS A 163 -15.71 3.23 -12.57
N ARG A 164 -14.65 3.90 -12.10
CA ARG A 164 -14.78 5.06 -11.20
C ARG A 164 -14.67 6.37 -11.97
N GLN A 165 -15.29 7.40 -11.43
CA GLN A 165 -15.17 8.78 -11.91
C GLN A 165 -13.71 9.24 -11.94
N PHE A 166 -12.89 8.77 -10.98
CA PHE A 166 -11.46 9.01 -10.93
C PHE A 166 -10.71 7.67 -11.00
N LYS A 167 -9.96 7.47 -12.06
CA LYS A 167 -9.21 6.23 -12.32
C LYS A 167 -8.01 6.08 -11.39
N TYR A 168 -7.45 7.18 -10.90
CA TYR A 168 -6.25 7.22 -10.09
C TYR A 168 -6.54 7.87 -8.75
N ALA A 169 -5.97 7.31 -7.69
CA ALA A 169 -5.91 7.87 -6.36
C ALA A 169 -4.46 8.25 -6.03
N TYR A 170 -4.28 9.10 -5.06
CA TYR A 170 -3.08 9.81 -4.73
C TYR A 170 -2.66 9.49 -3.31
N VAL A 171 -1.41 9.12 -3.10
CA VAL A 171 -0.87 8.70 -1.81
C VAL A 171 0.18 9.69 -1.33
N PHE A 172 0.07 10.10 -0.08
CA PHE A 172 1.13 10.74 0.69
C PHE A 172 1.70 9.73 1.67
N LEU A 173 3.02 9.62 1.67
CA LEU A 173 3.74 8.70 2.55
C LEU A 173 4.89 9.45 3.24
N ASP A 174 5.09 9.17 4.51
CA ASP A 174 6.26 9.62 5.29
C ASP A 174 7.50 8.83 4.87
N PHE A 175 8.50 9.51 4.35
CA PHE A 175 9.74 8.92 3.87
C PHE A 175 10.48 8.14 4.96
N VAL A 176 10.50 8.65 6.19
CA VAL A 176 11.26 8.06 7.30
C VAL A 176 10.53 6.87 7.90
N SER A 177 9.29 7.08 8.35
CA SER A 177 8.51 6.03 9.03
C SER A 177 7.87 5.03 8.08
N LYS A 178 7.85 5.33 6.77
CA LYS A 178 7.20 4.54 5.71
C LYS A 178 5.69 4.34 5.93
N LYS A 179 5.07 5.22 6.73
CA LYS A 179 3.64 5.19 7.01
C LYS A 179 2.88 6.04 6.02
N ILE A 180 1.71 5.58 5.61
CA ILE A 180 0.80 6.34 4.77
C ILE A 180 0.23 7.50 5.60
N ILE A 181 0.43 8.73 5.14
CA ILE A 181 -0.12 9.95 5.73
C ILE A 181 -1.60 10.04 5.38
N TYR A 182 -1.92 9.91 4.10
CA TYR A 182 -3.29 9.90 3.60
C TYR A 182 -3.40 9.37 2.17
N VAL A 183 -4.64 9.05 1.77
CA VAL A 183 -4.98 8.63 0.40
C VAL A 183 -6.12 9.53 -0.10
N TYR A 184 -5.85 10.28 -1.17
CA TYR A 184 -6.78 11.21 -1.79
C TYR A 184 -7.50 10.56 -2.99
N PRO A 185 -8.77 10.93 -3.27
CA PRO A 185 -9.61 10.21 -4.24
C PRO A 185 -9.29 10.51 -5.71
N SER A 186 -8.45 11.51 -6.00
CA SER A 186 -8.19 11.98 -7.37
C SER A 186 -6.83 12.62 -7.51
N ARG A 187 -6.22 12.47 -8.71
CA ARG A 187 -5.01 13.19 -9.10
C ARG A 187 -5.27 14.53 -9.82
N ARG A 188 -6.53 14.89 -10.04
CA ARG A 188 -6.86 16.14 -10.72
C ARG A 188 -6.43 17.34 -9.89
N LYS A 189 -5.80 18.32 -10.54
CA LYS A 189 -5.24 19.53 -9.90
C LYS A 189 -6.28 20.27 -9.05
N ASP A 190 -7.51 20.46 -9.57
CA ASP A 190 -8.61 21.11 -8.88
C ASP A 190 -8.98 20.42 -7.56
N LYS A 191 -9.04 19.08 -7.57
CA LYS A 191 -9.37 18.28 -6.38
C LYS A 191 -8.22 18.26 -5.37
N LEU A 192 -6.99 18.10 -5.83
CA LEU A 192 -5.81 18.13 -4.96
C LEU A 192 -5.63 19.51 -4.30
N THR A 193 -5.79 20.58 -5.07
CA THR A 193 -5.80 21.96 -4.55
C THR A 193 -6.79 22.13 -3.41
N SER A 194 -8.04 21.68 -3.61
CA SER A 194 -9.07 21.74 -2.57
C SER A 194 -8.67 20.95 -1.31
N GLU A 195 -8.19 19.71 -1.46
CA GLU A 195 -7.79 18.87 -0.33
C GLU A 195 -6.57 19.42 0.42
N LEU A 196 -5.56 19.91 -0.30
CA LEU A 196 -4.33 20.44 0.31
C LEU A 196 -4.56 21.78 1.03
N SER A 197 -5.52 22.60 0.58
CA SER A 197 -5.87 23.86 1.24
C SER A 197 -6.43 23.67 2.64
N PHE A 198 -7.05 22.53 2.95
CA PHE A 198 -7.53 22.18 4.30
C PHE A 198 -6.41 21.76 5.27
N ILE A 199 -5.19 21.54 4.79
CA ILE A 199 -4.06 21.23 5.68
C ILE A 199 -3.62 22.52 6.37
N PRO A 200 -3.47 22.52 7.71
CA PRO A 200 -3.04 23.70 8.45
C PRO A 200 -1.72 24.28 7.91
N LYS A 201 -1.63 25.60 7.82
CA LYS A 201 -0.47 26.31 7.26
C LYS A 201 0.83 25.94 7.98
N ASN A 202 0.81 25.84 9.31
CA ASN A 202 1.96 25.45 10.11
C ASN A 202 2.49 24.05 9.77
N GLU A 203 1.62 23.07 9.51
CA GLU A 203 2.05 21.75 9.04
C GLU A 203 2.71 21.84 7.66
N ARG A 204 2.13 22.61 6.73
CA ARG A 204 2.65 22.77 5.36
C ARG A 204 4.02 23.44 5.35
N LEU A 205 4.24 24.44 6.21
CA LEU A 205 5.53 25.15 6.37
C LEU A 205 6.63 24.24 6.96
N ASN A 206 6.27 23.18 7.67
CA ASN A 206 7.23 22.24 8.27
C ASN A 206 7.80 21.24 7.27
N VAL A 207 7.22 21.13 6.07
CA VAL A 207 7.70 20.22 5.02
C VAL A 207 8.98 20.79 4.40
N LYS A 208 10.08 20.03 4.48
CA LYS A 208 11.40 20.41 3.95
C LYS A 208 11.69 19.80 2.60
N TYR A 209 11.20 18.58 2.35
CA TYR A 209 11.42 17.85 1.10
C TYR A 209 10.17 17.16 0.63
N VAL A 210 9.93 17.22 -0.67
CA VAL A 210 8.86 16.47 -1.33
C VAL A 210 9.45 15.65 -2.47
N VAL A 211 9.30 14.34 -2.42
CA VAL A 211 9.76 13.43 -3.47
C VAL A 211 8.58 13.05 -4.36
N ILE A 212 8.74 13.25 -5.66
CA ILE A 212 7.71 13.04 -6.68
C ILE A 212 8.26 12.27 -7.88
N ASP A 213 7.35 11.76 -8.70
CA ASP A 213 7.65 11.36 -10.06
C ASP A 213 7.77 12.59 -10.97
N MET A 214 8.32 12.41 -12.18
CA MET A 214 8.51 13.48 -13.16
C MET A 214 7.19 13.96 -13.75
N TRP A 215 6.35 14.62 -12.93
CA TRP A 215 5.10 15.21 -13.38
C TRP A 215 4.95 16.65 -12.88
N ASP A 216 4.89 17.60 -13.82
CA ASP A 216 4.86 19.05 -13.56
C ASP A 216 3.76 19.46 -12.57
N THR A 217 2.58 18.87 -12.67
CA THR A 217 1.47 19.17 -11.74
C THR A 217 1.86 18.93 -10.29
N TYR A 218 2.66 17.89 -10.00
CA TYR A 218 3.09 17.62 -8.63
C TYR A 218 4.13 18.61 -8.15
N ARG A 219 5.06 19.00 -9.04
CA ARG A 219 6.02 20.07 -8.77
C ARG A 219 5.32 21.39 -8.44
N ASP A 220 4.35 21.81 -9.28
CA ASP A 220 3.57 23.03 -9.05
C ASP A 220 2.83 23.00 -7.70
N LEU A 221 2.13 21.89 -7.42
CA LEU A 221 1.38 21.73 -6.17
C LEU A 221 2.31 21.74 -4.95
N ALA A 222 3.47 21.08 -5.06
CA ALA A 222 4.45 21.07 -3.98
C ALA A 222 4.97 22.48 -3.70
N SER A 223 5.32 23.25 -4.74
CA SER A 223 5.81 24.63 -4.60
C SER A 223 4.75 25.57 -4.02
N ILE A 224 3.48 25.41 -4.38
CA ILE A 224 2.37 26.26 -3.87
C ILE A 224 2.02 25.92 -2.42
N TYR A 225 1.91 24.64 -2.08
CA TYR A 225 1.38 24.21 -0.79
C TYR A 225 2.46 23.98 0.27
N PHE A 226 3.70 23.74 -0.11
CA PHE A 226 4.85 23.53 0.77
C PHE A 226 5.98 24.51 0.43
N PRO A 227 5.80 25.82 0.71
CA PRO A 227 6.69 26.86 0.19
C PRO A 227 8.13 26.78 0.70
N ASN A 228 8.38 26.05 1.78
CA ASN A 228 9.73 25.84 2.34
C ASN A 228 10.40 24.57 1.81
N CYS A 229 9.71 23.78 0.95
CA CYS A 229 10.25 22.51 0.50
C CYS A 229 11.19 22.64 -0.68
N LYS A 230 12.17 21.73 -0.75
CA LYS A 230 12.85 21.38 -2.00
C LYS A 230 12.14 20.17 -2.59
N VAL A 231 11.76 20.28 -3.86
CA VAL A 231 11.18 19.17 -4.61
C VAL A 231 12.31 18.33 -5.18
N ALA A 232 12.25 17.02 -5.00
CA ALA A 232 13.18 16.04 -5.56
C ALA A 232 12.43 15.07 -6.47
N VAL A 233 13.02 14.71 -7.60
CA VAL A 233 12.52 13.69 -8.52
C VAL A 233 13.14 12.36 -8.17
N ASP A 234 12.35 11.29 -8.27
CA ASP A 234 12.90 9.94 -8.10
C ASP A 234 13.83 9.56 -9.25
N SER A 235 15.07 9.23 -8.90
CA SER A 235 16.10 8.86 -9.87
C SER A 235 15.75 7.65 -10.74
N PHE A 236 14.87 6.75 -10.25
CA PHE A 236 14.39 5.62 -11.03
C PHE A 236 13.64 6.06 -12.29
N HIS A 237 12.81 7.10 -12.18
CA HIS A 237 12.05 7.64 -13.31
C HIS A 237 12.98 8.30 -14.35
N VAL A 238 14.01 9.01 -13.92
CA VAL A 238 15.02 9.58 -14.83
C VAL A 238 15.74 8.46 -15.58
N ILE A 239 16.22 7.45 -14.88
CA ILE A 239 16.88 6.29 -15.50
C ILE A 239 15.93 5.51 -16.42
N SER A 240 14.63 5.44 -16.11
CA SER A 240 13.64 4.82 -16.99
C SER A 240 13.57 5.54 -18.35
N HIS A 241 13.49 6.88 -18.34
CA HIS A 241 13.51 7.67 -19.58
C HIS A 241 14.80 7.47 -20.39
N LEU A 242 15.95 7.38 -19.73
CA LEU A 242 17.22 7.07 -20.37
C LEU A 242 17.22 5.68 -21.00
N ASN A 243 16.68 4.67 -20.28
CA ASN A 243 16.55 3.32 -20.79
C ASN A 243 15.59 3.24 -21.98
N ASP A 244 14.50 4.01 -21.98
CA ASP A 244 13.57 4.10 -23.11
C ASP A 244 14.25 4.74 -24.32
N ALA A 245 15.09 5.76 -24.12
CA ALA A 245 15.85 6.40 -25.18
C ALA A 245 16.84 5.42 -25.85
N ILE A 246 17.68 4.73 -25.06
CA ILE A 246 18.63 3.74 -25.62
C ILE A 246 17.92 2.57 -26.29
N ASP A 247 16.77 2.09 -25.74
CA ASP A 247 16.01 1.01 -26.37
C ASP A 247 15.40 1.46 -27.70
N SER A 248 14.97 2.70 -27.81
CA SER A 248 14.49 3.29 -29.08
C SER A 248 15.60 3.37 -30.13
N ILE A 249 16.82 3.78 -29.75
CA ILE A 249 17.99 3.77 -30.62
C ILE A 249 18.29 2.34 -31.10
N ARG A 250 18.35 1.38 -30.16
CA ARG A 250 18.54 -0.05 -30.50
C ARG A 250 17.49 -0.57 -31.48
N ILE A 251 16.23 -0.18 -31.29
CA ILE A 251 15.14 -0.60 -32.20
C ILE A 251 15.34 0.02 -33.58
N LYS A 252 15.79 1.28 -33.70
CA LYS A 252 16.10 1.90 -35.00
C LYS A 252 17.23 1.15 -35.72
N VAL A 253 18.31 0.83 -35.00
CA VAL A 253 19.43 0.04 -35.54
C VAL A 253 18.95 -1.37 -35.94
N MET A 254 18.20 -2.04 -35.05
CA MET A 254 17.67 -3.38 -35.31
C MET A 254 16.83 -3.44 -36.61
N LYS A 255 16.01 -2.43 -36.86
CA LYS A 255 15.15 -2.35 -38.07
C LYS A 255 15.94 -2.26 -39.37
N LYS A 256 17.19 -1.75 -39.36
CA LYS A 256 18.07 -1.77 -40.53
C LYS A 256 18.31 -3.22 -41.04
N PHE A 257 18.29 -4.19 -40.16
CA PHE A 257 18.56 -5.61 -40.43
C PHE A 257 17.30 -6.49 -40.53
N ASP A 258 16.11 -5.90 -40.60
CA ASP A 258 14.86 -6.66 -40.75
C ASP A 258 14.62 -7.04 -42.21
N LYS A 259 14.75 -8.34 -42.54
CA LYS A 259 14.52 -8.86 -43.90
C LYS A 259 13.12 -8.58 -44.47
N ARG A 260 12.14 -8.34 -43.60
CA ARG A 260 10.74 -8.07 -44.01
C ARG A 260 10.60 -6.66 -44.59
N THR A 261 11.39 -5.71 -44.10
CA THR A 261 11.37 -4.32 -44.51
C THR A 261 12.54 -3.96 -45.41
N ASN A 262 13.66 -4.68 -45.34
CA ASN A 262 14.86 -4.44 -46.16
C ASN A 262 15.28 -5.73 -46.89
N LYS A 263 14.92 -5.83 -48.16
CA LYS A 263 15.20 -6.99 -49.03
C LYS A 263 16.69 -7.21 -49.30
N LEU A 264 17.55 -6.23 -49.09
CA LEU A 264 18.99 -6.33 -49.26
C LEU A 264 19.68 -7.11 -48.10
N VAL A 265 18.98 -7.32 -47.01
CA VAL A 265 19.52 -8.05 -45.86
C VAL A 265 19.57 -9.56 -46.17
N GLN A 266 20.75 -10.07 -46.44
CA GLN A 266 20.94 -11.53 -46.68
C GLN A 266 20.87 -12.36 -45.40
N ASN A 267 21.38 -11.84 -44.28
CA ASN A 267 21.42 -12.53 -43.00
C ASN A 267 20.72 -11.70 -41.92
N ASP A 268 19.75 -12.30 -41.23
CA ASP A 268 18.98 -11.66 -40.16
C ASP A 268 19.53 -11.91 -38.75
N ILE A 269 20.78 -12.40 -38.66
CA ILE A 269 21.41 -12.68 -37.37
C ILE A 269 21.51 -11.44 -36.48
N TYR A 270 21.84 -10.27 -37.06
CA TYR A 270 21.91 -9.01 -36.32
C TYR A 270 20.55 -8.61 -35.78
N TYR A 271 19.50 -8.72 -36.60
CA TYR A 271 18.13 -8.49 -36.12
C TYR A 271 17.78 -9.41 -34.95
N TYR A 272 18.08 -10.72 -35.07
CA TYR A 272 17.83 -11.69 -34.01
C TYR A 272 18.58 -11.36 -32.75
N MET A 273 19.87 -11.05 -32.81
CA MET A 273 20.72 -10.73 -31.67
C MET A 273 20.25 -9.47 -30.96
N LEU A 274 20.02 -8.37 -31.68
CA LEU A 274 19.52 -7.11 -31.13
C LEU A 274 18.12 -7.26 -30.51
N LYS A 275 17.27 -8.13 -31.05
CA LYS A 275 15.94 -8.41 -30.52
C LYS A 275 15.96 -9.28 -29.27
N LYS A 276 16.69 -10.40 -29.32
CA LYS A 276 16.74 -11.38 -28.23
C LYS A 276 17.46 -10.84 -27.00
N PHE A 277 18.53 -10.12 -27.21
CA PHE A 277 19.43 -9.64 -26.18
C PHE A 277 19.29 -8.15 -25.87
N HIS A 278 18.12 -7.57 -26.12
CA HIS A 278 17.80 -6.16 -25.87
C HIS A 278 18.15 -5.69 -24.46
N PHE A 279 17.96 -6.57 -23.46
CA PHE A 279 18.19 -6.26 -22.06
C PHE A 279 19.64 -5.87 -21.73
N PHE A 280 20.63 -6.21 -22.58
CA PHE A 280 22.02 -5.79 -22.38
C PHE A 280 22.20 -4.26 -22.47
N PHE A 281 21.33 -3.58 -23.20
CA PHE A 281 21.39 -2.13 -23.35
C PHE A 281 20.78 -1.35 -22.16
N THR A 282 19.87 -1.99 -21.42
CA THR A 282 19.22 -1.39 -20.24
C THR A 282 19.75 -1.93 -18.91
N MET A 283 20.43 -3.08 -18.94
CA MET A 283 21.00 -3.72 -17.76
C MET A 283 22.22 -2.94 -17.25
N ASN A 284 22.43 -2.98 -15.93
CA ASN A 284 23.66 -2.48 -15.29
C ASN A 284 24.84 -3.34 -15.68
N PHE A 285 25.94 -2.71 -16.05
CA PHE A 285 27.20 -3.40 -16.41
C PHE A 285 27.64 -4.41 -15.34
N GLU A 286 27.53 -4.03 -14.08
CA GLU A 286 27.92 -4.85 -12.91
C GLU A 286 27.06 -6.10 -12.72
N LYS A 287 25.85 -6.13 -13.31
CA LYS A 287 24.94 -7.28 -13.23
C LYS A 287 25.13 -8.30 -14.36
N ILE A 288 26.21 -8.19 -15.11
CA ILE A 288 26.56 -9.18 -16.13
C ILE A 288 27.22 -10.35 -15.45
N PHE A 289 26.43 -11.37 -15.07
CA PHE A 289 26.92 -12.58 -14.41
C PHE A 289 27.70 -13.49 -15.36
N ASN A 290 28.71 -14.17 -14.84
CA ASN A 290 29.41 -15.25 -15.51
C ASN A 290 28.44 -16.43 -15.75
N GLY A 291 28.08 -16.66 -16.99
CA GLY A 291 27.23 -17.77 -17.40
C GLY A 291 27.17 -17.85 -18.91
N GLN A 292 27.06 -19.07 -19.43
CA GLN A 292 26.90 -19.30 -20.85
C GLN A 292 25.43 -19.30 -21.23
N THR A 293 25.12 -18.74 -22.40
CA THR A 293 23.78 -18.72 -23.00
C THR A 293 23.84 -19.39 -24.36
N TYR A 294 23.04 -20.42 -24.59
CA TYR A 294 22.94 -21.05 -25.90
C TYR A 294 22.18 -20.16 -26.87
N ILE A 295 22.81 -19.82 -27.96
CA ILE A 295 22.27 -19.00 -29.04
C ILE A 295 21.76 -19.89 -30.13
N GLN A 296 20.47 -20.19 -30.11
CA GLN A 296 19.83 -21.17 -31.01
C GLN A 296 20.11 -20.93 -32.49
N LYS A 297 20.10 -19.65 -32.93
CA LYS A 297 20.30 -19.30 -34.35
C LYS A 297 21.76 -19.46 -34.81
N MET A 298 22.72 -19.40 -33.89
CA MET A 298 24.14 -19.59 -34.16
C MET A 298 24.63 -21.01 -33.79
N LYS A 299 23.77 -21.82 -33.16
CA LYS A 299 24.07 -23.18 -32.67
C LYS A 299 25.33 -23.25 -31.79
N THR A 300 25.56 -22.22 -30.97
CA THR A 300 26.73 -22.11 -30.11
C THR A 300 26.36 -21.50 -28.76
N SER A 301 27.19 -21.74 -27.74
CA SER A 301 27.04 -21.13 -26.41
C SER A 301 28.07 -20.04 -26.21
N TRP A 302 27.61 -18.86 -25.83
CA TRP A 302 28.46 -17.71 -25.54
C TRP A 302 28.28 -17.23 -24.11
N THR A 303 29.37 -16.70 -23.57
CA THR A 303 29.31 -15.92 -22.33
C THR A 303 28.55 -14.61 -22.54
N LYS A 304 28.05 -14.02 -21.48
CA LYS A 304 27.38 -12.72 -21.59
C LYS A 304 28.32 -11.62 -22.08
N HIS A 305 29.62 -11.72 -21.78
CA HIS A 305 30.63 -10.78 -22.29
C HIS A 305 30.79 -10.90 -23.81
N GLU A 306 30.85 -12.12 -24.34
CA GLU A 306 30.93 -12.33 -25.80
C GLU A 306 29.68 -11.84 -26.50
N ILE A 307 28.48 -12.11 -25.93
CA ILE A 307 27.21 -11.59 -26.48
C ILE A 307 27.24 -10.05 -26.54
N ARG A 308 27.66 -9.39 -25.45
CA ARG A 308 27.73 -7.93 -25.43
C ARG A 308 28.74 -7.39 -26.43
N SER A 309 29.94 -7.97 -26.49
CA SER A 309 30.98 -7.56 -27.47
C SER A 309 30.47 -7.70 -28.90
N TYR A 310 29.76 -8.79 -29.19
CA TYR A 310 29.13 -8.99 -30.49
C TYR A 310 28.03 -7.97 -30.77
N LEU A 311 27.16 -7.65 -29.80
CA LEU A 311 26.12 -6.62 -29.97
C LEU A 311 26.72 -5.25 -30.30
N PHE A 312 27.85 -4.91 -29.67
CA PHE A 312 28.56 -3.62 -29.93
C PHE A 312 29.32 -3.62 -31.27
N SER A 313 29.69 -4.77 -31.80
CA SER A 313 30.30 -4.85 -33.14
C SER A 313 29.31 -4.74 -34.29
N ILE A 314 27.99 -4.83 -34.00
CA ILE A 314 26.94 -4.70 -35.01
C ILE A 314 26.80 -3.25 -35.55
N ASP A 315 26.97 -2.29 -34.63
CA ASP A 315 26.78 -0.88 -34.94
C ASP A 315 27.56 -0.01 -33.92
N GLU A 316 28.53 0.76 -34.40
CA GLU A 316 29.36 1.64 -33.56
C GLU A 316 28.54 2.72 -32.86
N ASP A 317 27.56 3.25 -33.57
CA ASP A 317 26.67 4.27 -33.03
C ASP A 317 25.91 3.74 -31.78
N LEU A 318 25.48 2.50 -31.83
CA LEU A 318 24.79 1.87 -30.71
C LEU A 318 25.73 1.63 -29.52
N LYS A 319 27.00 1.35 -29.79
CA LYS A 319 28.04 1.24 -28.75
C LYS A 319 28.27 2.57 -28.05
N ASP A 320 28.41 3.68 -28.83
CA ASP A 320 28.60 5.03 -28.29
C ASP A 320 27.38 5.45 -27.44
N ALA A 321 26.18 5.17 -27.95
CA ALA A 321 24.96 5.42 -27.18
C ALA A 321 24.94 4.67 -25.85
N TYR A 322 25.40 3.42 -25.83
CA TYR A 322 25.49 2.65 -24.58
C TYR A 322 26.47 3.31 -23.59
N TYR A 323 27.63 3.78 -24.02
CA TYR A 323 28.61 4.41 -23.13
C TYR A 323 28.11 5.74 -22.57
N LEU A 324 27.44 6.57 -23.36
CA LEU A 324 26.83 7.81 -22.86
C LEU A 324 25.73 7.52 -21.82
N LYS A 325 24.93 6.47 -22.02
CA LYS A 325 23.98 6.01 -21.01
C LYS A 325 24.69 5.57 -19.71
N GLU A 326 25.79 4.82 -19.80
CA GLU A 326 26.53 4.39 -18.62
C GLU A 326 27.18 5.56 -17.87
N ARG A 327 27.69 6.59 -18.57
CA ARG A 327 28.18 7.82 -17.93
C ARG A 327 27.12 8.50 -17.05
N TYR A 328 25.90 8.68 -17.57
CA TYR A 328 24.83 9.23 -16.74
C TYR A 328 24.51 8.34 -15.51
N ARG A 329 24.56 7.02 -15.68
CA ARG A 329 24.33 6.11 -14.57
C ARG A 329 25.42 6.18 -13.52
N GLU A 330 26.67 6.27 -13.92
CA GLU A 330 27.80 6.48 -13.02
C GLU A 330 27.64 7.79 -12.25
N PHE A 331 27.39 8.90 -12.95
CA PHE A 331 27.04 10.17 -12.34
C PHE A 331 25.92 10.03 -11.30
N ASN A 332 24.80 9.37 -11.64
CA ASN A 332 23.69 9.19 -10.70
C ASN A 332 24.04 8.37 -9.44
N LEU A 333 25.07 7.52 -9.51
CA LEU A 333 25.56 6.73 -8.38
C LEU A 333 26.55 7.48 -7.50
N THR A 334 27.43 8.28 -8.10
CA THR A 334 28.57 8.93 -7.45
C THR A 334 28.33 10.36 -7.03
N ALA A 335 27.45 11.08 -7.73
CA ALA A 335 27.16 12.48 -7.45
C ALA A 335 26.56 12.72 -6.07
N SER A 336 26.91 13.86 -5.50
CA SER A 336 26.31 14.41 -4.27
C SER A 336 25.69 15.78 -4.55
N TYR A 337 24.81 16.23 -3.68
CA TYR A 337 24.12 17.51 -3.82
C TYR A 337 25.09 18.72 -3.97
N ASP A 338 26.24 18.67 -3.29
CA ASP A 338 27.17 19.79 -3.20
C ASP A 338 28.19 19.85 -4.35
N ASN A 339 28.37 18.77 -5.09
CA ASN A 339 29.43 18.68 -6.11
C ASN A 339 28.96 18.20 -7.51
N CYS A 340 27.65 18.13 -7.74
CA CYS A 340 27.15 17.54 -8.98
C CYS A 340 27.01 18.54 -10.15
N ASP A 341 27.12 19.86 -9.92
CA ASP A 341 26.70 20.86 -10.91
C ASP A 341 27.51 20.79 -12.19
N ASP A 342 28.85 20.83 -12.10
CA ASP A 342 29.73 20.88 -13.27
C ASP A 342 29.60 19.61 -14.13
N GLU A 343 29.70 18.43 -13.49
CA GLU A 343 29.56 17.14 -14.17
C GLU A 343 28.15 16.98 -14.76
N PHE A 344 27.12 17.51 -14.09
CA PHE A 344 25.75 17.44 -14.60
C PHE A 344 25.56 18.33 -15.82
N ASP A 345 26.18 19.51 -15.85
CA ASP A 345 26.13 20.41 -17.00
C ASP A 345 26.88 19.81 -18.20
N GLU A 346 28.05 19.23 -18.00
CA GLU A 346 28.79 18.51 -19.05
C GLU A 346 27.95 17.37 -19.64
N LEU A 347 27.30 16.56 -18.79
CA LEU A 347 26.44 15.48 -19.26
C LEU A 347 25.23 16.00 -20.05
N ILE A 348 24.58 17.06 -19.59
CA ILE A 348 23.49 17.71 -20.33
C ILE A 348 23.95 18.11 -21.71
N ASP A 349 25.11 18.77 -21.83
CA ASP A 349 25.67 19.22 -23.10
C ASP A 349 26.00 18.01 -24.01
N GLU A 350 26.56 16.93 -23.48
CA GLU A 350 26.80 15.71 -24.27
C GLU A 350 25.51 15.13 -24.84
N PHE A 351 24.44 15.06 -24.01
CA PHE A 351 23.15 14.56 -24.47
C PHE A 351 22.54 15.50 -25.54
N LEU A 352 22.63 16.82 -25.39
CA LEU A 352 22.10 17.80 -26.35
C LEU A 352 22.84 17.76 -27.67
N ASN A 353 24.15 17.53 -27.63
CA ASN A 353 25.02 17.49 -28.83
C ASN A 353 25.08 16.07 -29.44
N SER A 354 24.35 15.10 -28.85
CA SER A 354 24.32 13.74 -29.37
C SER A 354 23.75 13.68 -30.80
N LYS A 355 24.31 12.81 -31.65
CA LYS A 355 23.76 12.48 -32.98
C LYS A 355 22.34 11.86 -32.90
N PHE A 356 21.94 11.30 -31.75
CA PHE A 356 20.65 10.68 -31.59
C PHE A 356 19.58 11.65 -31.08
N GLU A 357 18.45 11.70 -31.77
CA GLU A 357 17.34 12.56 -31.41
C GLU A 357 16.76 12.18 -30.02
N GLU A 358 16.73 10.90 -29.72
CA GLU A 358 16.27 10.37 -28.42
C GLU A 358 17.12 10.92 -27.26
N PHE A 359 18.42 10.98 -27.44
CA PHE A 359 19.32 11.55 -26.44
C PHE A 359 19.24 13.06 -26.35
N ARG A 360 19.05 13.77 -27.46
CA ARG A 360 18.78 15.22 -27.41
C ARG A 360 17.47 15.51 -26.69
N THR A 361 16.45 14.66 -26.87
CA THR A 361 15.18 14.76 -26.13
C THR A 361 15.38 14.49 -24.64
N PHE A 362 16.19 13.51 -24.29
CA PHE A 362 16.57 13.25 -22.90
C PHE A 362 17.39 14.41 -22.30
N GLY A 363 18.33 15.01 -23.03
CA GLY A 363 19.04 16.21 -22.59
C GLY A 363 18.11 17.38 -22.25
N LYS A 364 17.09 17.63 -23.09
CA LYS A 364 16.05 18.65 -22.82
C LYS A 364 15.24 18.31 -21.54
N LEU A 365 14.95 17.03 -21.31
CA LEU A 365 14.30 16.57 -20.10
C LEU A 365 15.18 16.81 -18.87
N LEU A 366 16.48 16.57 -18.95
CA LEU A 366 17.43 16.86 -17.89
C LEU A 366 17.46 18.35 -17.53
N ILE A 367 17.45 19.24 -18.53
CA ILE A 367 17.35 20.70 -18.30
C ILE A 367 16.06 21.04 -17.58
N HIS A 368 14.93 20.52 -18.03
CA HIS A 368 13.61 20.83 -17.48
C HIS A 368 13.48 20.43 -16.01
N TRP A 369 14.13 19.34 -15.60
CA TRP A 369 14.12 18.80 -14.25
C TRP A 369 15.43 18.94 -13.49
N LYS A 370 16.35 19.81 -13.95
CA LYS A 370 17.71 19.92 -13.42
C LYS A 370 17.75 20.12 -11.90
N THR A 371 16.97 21.07 -11.41
CA THR A 371 16.90 21.39 -9.97
C THR A 371 16.38 20.22 -9.14
N GLU A 372 15.32 19.55 -9.60
CA GLU A 372 14.68 18.46 -8.87
C GLU A 372 15.54 17.19 -8.93
N ILE A 373 16.26 16.95 -10.02
CA ILE A 373 17.24 15.87 -10.14
C ILE A 373 18.40 16.12 -9.17
N LYS A 374 18.97 17.34 -9.15
CA LYS A 374 19.99 17.73 -8.17
C LYS A 374 19.50 17.52 -6.74
N ASN A 375 18.28 17.94 -6.41
CA ASN A 375 17.69 17.75 -5.09
C ASN A 375 17.58 16.26 -4.70
N SER A 376 17.47 15.34 -5.67
CA SER A 376 17.44 13.91 -5.40
C SER A 376 18.72 13.37 -4.76
N PHE A 377 19.86 14.07 -4.90
CA PHE A 377 21.12 13.70 -4.27
C PHE A 377 21.18 14.05 -2.78
N ILE A 378 20.25 14.88 -2.28
CA ILE A 378 20.16 15.21 -0.85
C ILE A 378 19.97 13.92 -0.03
N ARG A 379 20.72 13.81 1.06
CA ARG A 379 20.57 12.74 2.04
C ARG A 379 19.87 13.26 3.29
N TYR A 380 18.75 12.65 3.61
CA TYR A 380 18.00 12.91 4.84
C TYR A 380 18.13 11.72 5.78
N GLN A 381 18.66 11.95 6.99
CA GLN A 381 19.01 10.90 7.95
C GLN A 381 19.85 9.76 7.31
N GLY A 382 20.86 10.14 6.50
CA GLY A 382 21.78 9.23 5.84
C GLY A 382 21.23 8.51 4.59
N LYS A 383 19.96 8.69 4.26
CA LYS A 383 19.31 8.07 3.09
C LYS A 383 19.10 9.09 1.99
N ARG A 384 19.47 8.75 0.75
CA ARG A 384 19.17 9.55 -0.43
C ARG A 384 17.65 9.65 -0.63
N LEU A 385 17.16 10.83 -1.00
CA LEU A 385 15.75 11.04 -1.31
C LEU A 385 15.34 10.18 -2.52
N SER A 386 14.28 9.39 -2.36
CA SER A 386 13.72 8.52 -3.42
C SER A 386 12.27 8.14 -3.13
N ASN A 387 11.55 7.72 -4.16
CA ASN A 387 10.20 7.16 -4.04
C ASN A 387 10.16 5.65 -3.68
N GLY A 388 11.30 5.01 -3.43
CA GLY A 388 11.34 3.59 -3.03
C GLY A 388 10.41 3.20 -1.87
N PRO A 389 10.25 4.01 -0.80
CA PRO A 389 9.28 3.73 0.26
C PRO A 389 7.82 3.68 -0.23
N ILE A 390 7.41 4.58 -1.13
CA ILE A 390 6.04 4.64 -1.63
C ILE A 390 5.78 3.57 -2.70
N GLU A 391 6.78 3.19 -3.50
CA GLU A 391 6.68 2.06 -4.43
C GLU A 391 6.34 0.76 -3.69
N GLY A 392 7.03 0.49 -2.56
CA GLY A 392 6.71 -0.64 -1.69
C GLY A 392 5.31 -0.57 -1.09
N ALA A 393 4.79 0.62 -0.78
CA ALA A 393 3.41 0.83 -0.35
C ALA A 393 2.43 0.58 -1.52
N ASN A 394 2.71 1.11 -2.70
CA ASN A 394 1.89 0.93 -3.90
C ASN A 394 1.79 -0.53 -4.34
N SER A 395 2.85 -1.31 -4.22
CA SER A 395 2.82 -2.77 -4.45
C SER A 395 1.80 -3.47 -3.53
N ARG A 396 1.79 -3.13 -2.23
CA ARG A 396 0.81 -3.65 -1.26
C ARG A 396 -0.61 -3.16 -1.53
N ILE A 397 -0.78 -1.90 -1.95
CA ILE A 397 -2.08 -1.33 -2.36
C ILE A 397 -2.62 -2.08 -3.59
N LYS A 398 -1.77 -2.35 -4.59
CA LYS A 398 -2.14 -3.16 -5.77
C LYS A 398 -2.60 -4.56 -5.36
N THR A 399 -1.96 -5.18 -4.36
CA THR A 399 -2.39 -6.47 -3.79
C THR A 399 -3.78 -6.38 -3.15
N ILE A 400 -4.06 -5.34 -2.33
CA ILE A 400 -5.39 -5.11 -1.74
C ILE A 400 -6.47 -5.00 -2.83
N LEU A 401 -6.19 -4.22 -3.87
CA LEU A 401 -7.14 -4.01 -4.98
C LEU A 401 -7.37 -5.28 -5.79
N LYS A 402 -6.31 -5.99 -6.15
CA LYS A 402 -6.37 -7.22 -6.95
C LYS A 402 -7.09 -8.34 -6.20
N SER A 403 -6.75 -8.57 -4.93
CA SER A 403 -7.36 -9.63 -4.11
C SER A 403 -8.85 -9.41 -3.87
N ALA A 404 -9.30 -8.16 -3.79
CA ALA A 404 -10.71 -7.81 -3.59
C ALA A 404 -11.52 -7.63 -4.89
N ASN A 405 -10.91 -7.82 -6.06
CA ASN A 405 -11.50 -7.47 -7.36
C ASN A 405 -11.98 -5.99 -7.44
N GLY A 406 -11.29 -5.11 -6.71
CA GLY A 406 -11.58 -3.69 -6.63
C GLY A 406 -12.54 -3.30 -5.49
N TYR A 407 -12.78 -1.99 -5.37
CA TYR A 407 -13.66 -1.39 -4.37
C TYR A 407 -14.63 -0.41 -5.03
N THR A 408 -15.89 -0.40 -4.64
CA THR A 408 -16.88 0.57 -5.10
C THR A 408 -16.95 1.81 -4.20
N ASN A 409 -16.68 1.66 -2.91
CA ASN A 409 -16.68 2.75 -1.92
C ASN A 409 -15.23 3.21 -1.66
N PHE A 410 -14.90 4.46 -2.04
CA PHE A 410 -13.56 5.00 -1.87
C PHE A 410 -13.17 5.17 -0.38
N ASN A 411 -14.09 5.61 0.47
CA ASN A 411 -13.79 5.78 1.89
C ASN A 411 -13.42 4.44 2.55
N ARG A 412 -14.13 3.36 2.18
CA ARG A 412 -13.78 2.01 2.63
C ARG A 412 -12.42 1.57 2.08
N LEU A 413 -12.11 1.87 0.82
CA LEU A 413 -10.78 1.60 0.24
C LEU A 413 -9.69 2.35 0.98
N ARG A 414 -9.84 3.66 1.17
CA ARG A 414 -8.88 4.49 1.92
C ARG A 414 -8.66 3.95 3.33
N ASN A 415 -9.75 3.73 4.06
CA ASN A 415 -9.67 3.18 5.41
C ASN A 415 -8.98 1.81 5.40
N ARG A 416 -9.28 0.96 4.42
CA ARG A 416 -8.66 -0.37 4.28
C ARG A 416 -7.15 -0.28 4.04
N ILE A 417 -6.71 0.60 3.15
CA ILE A 417 -5.30 0.84 2.86
C ILE A 417 -4.60 1.34 4.13
N MET A 418 -5.08 2.44 4.70
CA MET A 418 -4.45 3.04 5.87
C MET A 418 -4.43 2.09 7.07
N TYR A 419 -5.53 1.39 7.34
CA TYR A 419 -5.64 0.47 8.45
C TYR A 419 -4.72 -0.75 8.35
N SER A 420 -4.54 -1.28 7.14
CA SER A 420 -3.71 -2.47 6.94
C SER A 420 -2.22 -2.16 6.78
N LEU A 421 -1.87 -0.99 6.25
CA LEU A 421 -0.46 -0.62 6.04
C LEU A 421 0.12 0.15 7.23
N ASN A 422 -0.68 0.93 7.95
CA ASN A 422 -0.29 1.58 9.20
C ASN A 422 -0.66 0.69 10.39
N LYS A 423 0.23 -0.24 10.76
CA LYS A 423 -0.01 -1.25 11.80
C LYS A 423 -0.30 -0.67 13.20
N ASP A 424 0.13 0.56 13.46
CA ASP A 424 -0.04 1.28 14.72
C ASP A 424 -1.46 1.84 14.93
N ILE A 425 -2.33 1.82 13.92
CA ILE A 425 -3.72 2.22 14.11
C ILE A 425 -4.40 1.26 15.09
N PRO A 426 -4.90 1.76 16.24
CA PRO A 426 -5.51 0.91 17.25
C PRO A 426 -6.83 0.31 16.76
N ILE A 427 -7.19 -0.83 17.33
CA ILE A 427 -8.54 -1.38 17.18
C ILE A 427 -9.40 -0.72 18.25
N ASN A 428 -10.29 0.16 17.84
CA ASN A 428 -11.19 0.85 18.76
C ASN A 428 -12.22 -0.13 19.33
N GLY A 429 -12.42 -0.11 20.67
CA GLY A 429 -13.40 -0.95 21.34
C GLY A 429 -14.85 -0.51 21.14
N ASN A 430 -15.09 0.72 20.67
CA ASN A 430 -16.42 1.29 20.47
C ASN A 430 -16.66 1.65 19.00
N PRO A 431 -17.87 1.42 18.49
CA PRO A 431 -18.24 1.90 17.15
C PRO A 431 -18.23 3.42 17.09
N LYS A 432 -18.03 3.96 15.90
CA LYS A 432 -18.26 5.39 15.64
C LYS A 432 -19.68 5.73 16.06
N ARG A 433 -19.88 6.81 16.78
CA ARG A 433 -21.21 7.38 16.94
C ARG A 433 -21.68 7.86 15.58
N LYS A 434 -22.82 7.32 15.12
CA LYS A 434 -23.51 7.81 13.92
C LYS A 434 -24.05 9.20 14.19
#